data_caf583dca7c8224a75747d8866dcc545
#
_entry.id   caf583dca7c8224a75747d8866dcc545
#
_cell.length_a   1.000
_cell.length_b   1.000
_cell.length_c   1.000
_cell.angle_alpha   90.00
_cell.angle_beta   90.00
_cell.angle_gamma   90.00
#
_symmetry.space_group_name_H-M   'P 1'
#
loop_
_entity.id
_entity.type
_entity.pdbx_description
1 polymer ?
#
loop_
_entity_poly.entity_id
_entity_poly.type
_entity_poly.pdbx_seq_one_letter_code
_entity_poly.pdbx_strand_id
1 'polypeptide(L)'
;MKNILSRTLEIKGVLVIALSLLLTLPKFNSAQEKITNAEKLGFSKGKKILLLHCDDAGMCEEANIAVQSYVLKGDVLSAAVMMPCPNAEDMVEWAKKHPTADIGVHLTLTSEWKKYRWTTITDPEKVPGLIDPEGKMWHEVPDVVMHASAKEVETEIHAQIDKMIKMGLRPSHIDTHMGTLYGSPEYAKVFFETAVKYKIPANAIDLSDKDVADYYRAAGYPINDEMIKFLETYPLPKLDNFTSAPDGKSYENKKENFIKLVQSLKPGLTEIIFHPSILTENLRSITGSAQQRAWEAQMFSDPEIKQFFKDNDIEITNWTEIMKRFNAKN
;
A
#
# COMPACT_ATOMS: atom_id res chain seq x y z
N MET A 1 -20.68 -62.02 53.06
CA MET A 1 -19.99 -62.31 54.32
C MET A 1 -19.44 -60.99 54.87
N LYS A 2 -20.11 -60.60 56.01
CA LYS A 2 -19.50 -60.06 57.22
C LYS A 2 -18.67 -58.81 57.09
N ASN A 3 -18.79 -57.76 57.82
CA ASN A 3 -19.50 -57.23 58.98
C ASN A 3 -19.06 -55.78 59.14
N ILE A 4 -19.99 -54.83 59.33
CA ILE A 4 -20.45 -54.24 60.61
C ILE A 4 -19.32 -53.60 61.44
N LEU A 5 -19.40 -52.27 61.67
CA LEU A 5 -19.65 -51.54 62.91
C LEU A 5 -19.15 -50.14 62.81
N SER A 6 -20.05 -49.21 62.72
CA SER A 6 -20.44 -48.15 63.67
C SER A 6 -19.41 -47.73 64.73
N ARG A 7 -19.19 -46.49 64.86
CA ARG A 7 -19.21 -45.68 66.12
C ARG A 7 -19.20 -44.19 65.86
N THR A 8 -20.21 -43.60 66.38
CA THR A 8 -20.49 -42.20 66.69
C THR A 8 -19.58 -41.65 67.80
N LEU A 9 -19.43 -40.39 67.83
CA LEU A 9 -19.20 -39.37 68.89
C LEU A 9 -18.05 -38.44 68.49
N GLU A 10 -18.01 -37.14 68.71
CA GLU A 10 -18.82 -36.14 69.37
C GLU A 10 -18.44 -34.74 68.85
N ILE A 11 -19.36 -33.85 68.93
CA ILE A 11 -19.30 -32.45 68.63
C ILE A 11 -18.45 -31.71 69.70
N LYS A 12 -17.48 -30.91 69.34
CA LYS A 12 -17.08 -29.71 70.11
C LYS A 12 -16.31 -28.72 69.25
N GLY A 13 -16.78 -27.48 69.30
CA GLY A 13 -15.94 -26.31 69.15
C GLY A 13 -15.93 -25.61 67.78
N VAL A 14 -16.93 -24.76 67.58
CA VAL A 14 -16.98 -23.75 66.54
C VAL A 14 -15.87 -22.71 66.79
N LEU A 15 -14.97 -22.54 65.86
CA LEU A 15 -14.25 -21.30 65.71
C LEU A 15 -14.33 -20.87 64.23
N VAL A 16 -15.25 -19.94 63.98
CA VAL A 16 -15.40 -19.28 62.66
C VAL A 16 -14.25 -18.34 62.50
N ILE A 17 -13.22 -18.73 61.78
CA ILE A 17 -12.22 -17.80 61.22
C ILE A 17 -12.71 -17.40 59.82
N ALA A 18 -13.31 -16.24 59.73
CA ALA A 18 -13.59 -15.59 58.45
C ALA A 18 -12.26 -15.22 57.76
N LEU A 19 -11.72 -16.13 56.96
CA LEU A 19 -10.58 -15.84 56.11
C LEU A 19 -11.12 -15.07 54.91
N SER A 20 -11.02 -13.75 54.95
CA SER A 20 -11.24 -12.84 53.82
C SER A 20 -10.22 -13.17 52.73
N LEU A 21 -10.58 -14.08 51.83
CA LEU A 21 -9.86 -14.26 50.57
C LEU A 21 -10.04 -12.99 49.72
N LEU A 22 -9.12 -12.06 49.83
CA LEU A 22 -8.94 -11.05 48.80
C LEU A 22 -8.58 -11.79 47.50
N LEU A 23 -9.57 -12.02 46.66
CA LEU A 23 -9.42 -12.37 45.26
C LEU A 23 -8.70 -11.17 44.61
N THR A 24 -7.38 -11.23 44.54
CA THR A 24 -6.60 -10.41 43.62
C THR A 24 -6.98 -10.89 42.21
N LEU A 25 -7.99 -10.26 41.64
CA LEU A 25 -8.25 -10.38 40.21
C LEU A 25 -6.93 -10.05 39.50
N PRO A 26 -6.45 -10.90 38.60
CA PRO A 26 -5.29 -10.52 37.79
C PRO A 26 -5.66 -9.20 37.11
N LYS A 27 -4.87 -8.17 37.36
CA LYS A 27 -4.92 -6.98 36.51
C LYS A 27 -4.67 -7.48 35.10
N PHE A 28 -5.73 -7.58 34.32
CA PHE A 28 -5.57 -7.59 32.87
C PHE A 28 -4.79 -6.34 32.55
N ASN A 29 -3.51 -6.49 32.29
CA ASN A 29 -2.76 -5.48 31.55
C ASN A 29 -3.54 -5.37 30.23
N SER A 30 -4.41 -4.37 30.13
CA SER A 30 -4.89 -3.92 28.85
C SER A 30 -3.61 -3.50 28.12
N ALA A 31 -3.13 -4.30 27.19
CA ALA A 31 -2.13 -3.86 26.24
C ALA A 31 -2.65 -2.51 25.74
N GLN A 32 -1.90 -1.45 26.00
CA GLN A 32 -2.31 -0.10 25.64
C GLN A 32 -2.57 -0.14 24.14
N GLU A 33 -3.80 0.02 23.75
CA GLU A 33 -4.23 -0.12 22.35
C GLU A 33 -3.42 0.86 21.52
N LYS A 34 -2.57 0.35 20.63
CA LYS A 34 -1.65 1.18 19.84
C LYS A 34 -2.46 2.13 18.98
N ILE A 35 -2.21 3.44 19.10
CA ILE A 35 -2.84 4.46 18.25
C ILE A 35 -2.38 4.25 16.81
N THR A 36 -3.32 4.05 15.89
CA THR A 36 -3.03 3.85 14.47
C THR A 36 -2.57 5.15 13.79
N ASN A 37 -1.92 5.03 12.62
CA ASN A 37 -1.54 6.21 11.82
C ASN A 37 -2.79 6.93 11.31
N ALA A 38 -3.87 6.21 11.02
CA ALA A 38 -5.17 6.81 10.74
C ALA A 38 -5.63 7.73 11.89
N GLU A 39 -5.59 7.27 13.13
CA GLU A 39 -5.98 8.08 14.31
C GLU A 39 -5.03 9.27 14.53
N LYS A 40 -3.72 9.09 14.32
CA LYS A 40 -2.74 10.18 14.34
C LYS A 40 -3.09 11.27 13.31
N LEU A 41 -3.61 10.90 12.16
CA LEU A 41 -4.09 11.80 11.11
C LEU A 41 -5.48 12.41 11.41
N GLY A 42 -6.16 11.96 12.48
CA GLY A 42 -7.47 12.48 12.89
C GLY A 42 -8.66 11.81 12.23
N PHE A 43 -8.47 10.65 11.68
CA PHE A 43 -9.59 9.76 11.36
C PHE A 43 -10.20 9.19 12.65
N SER A 44 -11.45 8.77 12.60
CA SER A 44 -12.15 8.26 13.78
C SER A 44 -11.54 6.95 14.27
N LYS A 45 -11.44 6.81 15.59
CA LYS A 45 -10.89 5.61 16.23
C LYS A 45 -11.63 4.33 15.80
N GLY A 46 -10.85 3.30 15.53
CA GLY A 46 -11.37 1.97 15.20
C GLY A 46 -11.94 1.83 13.78
N LYS A 47 -11.85 2.86 12.94
CA LYS A 47 -12.31 2.83 11.55
C LYS A 47 -11.29 2.14 10.63
N LYS A 48 -11.80 1.48 9.59
CA LYS A 48 -11.02 1.08 8.41
C LYS A 48 -11.05 2.23 7.41
N ILE A 49 -9.88 2.80 7.16
CA ILE A 49 -9.69 3.88 6.20
C ILE A 49 -8.97 3.28 5.00
N LEU A 50 -9.60 3.30 3.84
CA LEU A 50 -9.02 2.74 2.62
C LEU A 50 -8.56 3.84 1.68
N LEU A 51 -7.33 3.75 1.26
CA LEU A 51 -6.79 4.47 0.12
C LEU A 51 -6.81 3.48 -1.06
N LEU A 52 -7.82 3.62 -1.93
CA LEU A 52 -7.90 2.86 -3.17
C LEU A 52 -7.02 3.55 -4.21
N HIS A 53 -6.02 2.84 -4.72
CA HIS A 53 -4.96 3.42 -5.53
C HIS A 53 -4.79 2.70 -6.87
N CYS A 54 -4.89 3.46 -7.96
CA CYS A 54 -4.66 2.96 -9.31
C CYS A 54 -3.18 3.06 -9.67
N ASP A 55 -2.50 1.92 -9.81
CA ASP A 55 -1.17 1.83 -10.37
C ASP A 55 -1.19 1.85 -11.89
N ASP A 56 -0.03 1.97 -12.50
CA ASP A 56 0.24 1.88 -13.95
C ASP A 56 -0.47 2.92 -14.83
N ALA A 57 -0.96 4.04 -14.32
CA ALA A 57 -1.39 5.13 -15.19
C ALA A 57 -0.20 5.60 -16.07
N GLY A 58 -0.48 5.95 -17.32
CA GLY A 58 0.58 6.31 -18.28
C GLY A 58 1.22 5.11 -18.99
N MET A 59 0.99 3.88 -18.52
CA MET A 59 1.51 2.67 -19.17
C MET A 59 1.05 2.60 -20.63
N CYS A 60 -0.25 2.65 -20.85
CA CYS A 60 -0.90 2.62 -22.17
C CYS A 60 -2.22 3.42 -22.13
N GLU A 61 -2.82 3.64 -23.29
CA GLU A 61 -4.08 4.36 -23.44
C GLU A 61 -5.21 3.68 -22.63
N GLU A 62 -5.27 2.36 -22.62
CA GLU A 62 -6.27 1.57 -21.91
C GLU A 62 -6.24 1.78 -20.40
N ALA A 63 -5.04 1.93 -19.82
CA ALA A 63 -4.87 2.25 -18.41
C ALA A 63 -5.32 3.68 -18.13
N ASN A 64 -4.92 4.64 -18.97
CA ASN A 64 -5.33 6.04 -18.81
C ASN A 64 -6.85 6.20 -18.84
N ILE A 65 -7.54 5.59 -19.80
CA ILE A 65 -9.00 5.65 -19.92
C ILE A 65 -9.68 5.10 -18.65
N ALA A 66 -9.22 3.98 -18.12
CA ALA A 66 -9.79 3.38 -16.92
C ALA A 66 -9.60 4.27 -15.68
N VAL A 67 -8.39 4.77 -15.47
CA VAL A 67 -8.07 5.69 -14.35
C VAL A 67 -8.88 6.99 -14.45
N GLN A 68 -8.90 7.62 -15.62
CA GLN A 68 -9.69 8.84 -15.87
C GLN A 68 -11.18 8.62 -15.58
N SER A 69 -11.73 7.48 -16.00
CA SER A 69 -13.13 7.12 -15.72
C SER A 69 -13.42 7.04 -14.22
N TYR A 70 -12.53 6.44 -13.43
CA TYR A 70 -12.68 6.34 -11.98
C TYR A 70 -12.62 7.70 -11.30
N VAL A 71 -11.63 8.51 -11.63
CA VAL A 71 -11.47 9.85 -11.05
C VAL A 71 -12.66 10.75 -11.39
N LEU A 72 -13.13 10.74 -12.64
CA LEU A 72 -14.28 11.56 -13.07
C LEU A 72 -15.58 11.14 -12.37
N LYS A 73 -15.76 9.86 -12.07
CA LYS A 73 -16.94 9.37 -11.32
C LYS A 73 -16.79 9.54 -9.80
N GLY A 74 -15.59 9.84 -9.30
CA GLY A 74 -15.31 9.89 -7.88
C GLY A 74 -15.33 8.51 -7.20
N ASP A 75 -15.16 7.43 -7.96
CA ASP A 75 -15.18 6.06 -7.45
C ASP A 75 -13.83 5.65 -6.84
N VAL A 76 -12.74 6.09 -7.45
CA VAL A 76 -11.36 6.00 -6.95
C VAL A 76 -10.71 7.35 -7.11
N LEU A 77 -9.99 7.78 -6.09
CA LEU A 77 -9.54 9.16 -5.99
C LEU A 77 -8.02 9.32 -6.16
N SER A 78 -7.24 8.22 -6.18
CA SER A 78 -5.79 8.26 -6.21
C SER A 78 -5.22 7.36 -7.31
N ALA A 79 -4.20 7.86 -8.02
CA ALA A 79 -3.50 7.12 -9.05
C ALA A 79 -2.06 7.60 -9.19
N ALA A 80 -1.15 6.75 -9.70
CA ALA A 80 0.22 7.14 -9.99
C ALA A 80 0.66 6.79 -11.42
N VAL A 81 1.49 7.67 -12.00
CA VAL A 81 1.88 7.66 -13.41
C VAL A 81 3.29 7.10 -13.58
N MET A 82 3.44 6.11 -14.46
CA MET A 82 4.71 5.55 -14.91
C MET A 82 5.38 6.49 -15.91
N MET A 83 6.18 7.45 -15.43
CA MET A 83 6.77 8.51 -16.27
C MET A 83 7.64 8.05 -17.44
N PRO A 84 8.31 6.87 -17.41
CA PRO A 84 9.04 6.33 -18.56
C PRO A 84 8.15 5.78 -19.67
N CYS A 85 6.87 5.53 -19.41
CA CYS A 85 5.96 4.84 -20.33
C CYS A 85 5.39 5.77 -21.43
N PRO A 86 4.98 5.20 -22.58
CA PRO A 86 4.57 5.95 -23.76
C PRO A 86 3.40 6.93 -23.56
N ASN A 87 2.42 6.57 -22.72
CA ASN A 87 1.22 7.38 -22.49
C ASN A 87 1.26 8.22 -21.20
N ALA A 88 2.44 8.35 -20.57
CA ALA A 88 2.62 9.13 -19.35
C ALA A 88 2.29 10.62 -19.55
N GLU A 89 2.77 11.21 -20.65
CA GLU A 89 2.56 12.62 -20.95
C GLU A 89 1.08 12.95 -21.14
N ASP A 90 0.32 12.08 -21.83
CA ASP A 90 -1.12 12.23 -22.01
C ASP A 90 -1.86 12.23 -20.67
N MET A 91 -1.46 11.34 -19.75
CA MET A 91 -2.05 11.28 -18.41
C MET A 91 -1.74 12.54 -17.60
N VAL A 92 -0.52 13.05 -17.67
CA VAL A 92 -0.12 14.30 -16.99
C VAL A 92 -0.90 15.48 -17.55
N GLU A 93 -1.01 15.61 -18.88
CA GLU A 93 -1.77 16.70 -19.52
C GLU A 93 -3.28 16.62 -19.18
N TRP A 94 -3.83 15.42 -19.05
CA TRP A 94 -5.19 15.24 -18.56
C TRP A 94 -5.32 15.68 -17.09
N ALA A 95 -4.40 15.27 -16.21
CA ALA A 95 -4.41 15.61 -14.79
C ALA A 95 -4.32 17.13 -14.55
N LYS A 96 -3.53 17.86 -15.34
CA LYS A 96 -3.46 19.33 -15.29
C LYS A 96 -4.82 20.02 -15.54
N LYS A 97 -5.69 19.39 -16.32
CA LYS A 97 -7.05 19.87 -16.58
C LYS A 97 -8.04 19.46 -15.49
N HIS A 98 -7.62 18.58 -14.57
CA HIS A 98 -8.44 18.04 -13.47
C HIS A 98 -7.71 18.23 -12.14
N PRO A 99 -7.57 19.48 -11.63
CA PRO A 99 -6.70 19.82 -10.51
C PRO A 99 -7.13 19.21 -9.16
N THR A 100 -8.29 18.60 -9.09
CA THR A 100 -8.78 17.85 -7.91
C THR A 100 -8.39 16.37 -7.95
N ALA A 101 -7.82 15.90 -9.07
CA ALA A 101 -7.31 14.53 -9.20
C ALA A 101 -6.05 14.36 -8.36
N ASP A 102 -6.01 13.30 -7.57
CA ASP A 102 -4.87 12.94 -6.73
C ASP A 102 -3.90 12.04 -7.54
N ILE A 103 -2.94 12.69 -8.21
CA ILE A 103 -2.04 12.03 -9.16
C ILE A 103 -0.60 12.10 -8.66
N GLY A 104 -0.01 10.92 -8.45
CA GLY A 104 1.37 10.69 -8.04
C GLY A 104 2.29 10.24 -9.18
N VAL A 105 3.53 9.91 -8.82
CA VAL A 105 4.48 9.23 -9.70
C VAL A 105 4.68 7.80 -9.26
N HIS A 106 4.36 6.84 -10.15
CA HIS A 106 4.67 5.42 -10.02
C HIS A 106 6.12 5.19 -10.46
N LEU A 107 7.05 5.29 -9.49
CA LEU A 107 8.48 5.25 -9.75
C LEU A 107 8.87 3.91 -10.37
N THR A 108 9.24 3.94 -11.63
CA THR A 108 9.40 2.78 -12.48
C THR A 108 10.88 2.56 -12.79
N LEU A 109 11.37 1.37 -12.42
CA LEU A 109 12.78 0.96 -12.63
C LEU A 109 12.90 -0.38 -13.36
N THR A 110 11.76 -0.98 -13.73
CA THR A 110 11.66 -2.23 -14.49
C THR A 110 10.84 -2.02 -15.75
N SER A 111 10.95 -2.92 -16.72
CA SER A 111 10.16 -2.97 -17.96
C SER A 111 9.87 -4.44 -18.30
N GLU A 112 8.87 -5.03 -17.63
CA GLU A 112 8.67 -6.46 -17.50
C GLU A 112 8.11 -7.17 -18.74
N TRP A 113 7.43 -6.45 -19.65
CA TRP A 113 6.74 -7.11 -20.78
C TRP A 113 7.67 -7.37 -21.97
N LYS A 114 7.47 -8.48 -22.66
CA LYS A 114 8.36 -8.93 -23.74
C LYS A 114 8.40 -8.02 -24.96
N LYS A 115 7.26 -7.45 -25.33
CA LYS A 115 7.10 -6.69 -26.59
C LYS A 115 6.80 -5.21 -26.38
N TYR A 116 6.55 -4.81 -25.15
CA TYR A 116 6.18 -3.45 -24.80
C TYR A 116 7.16 -2.95 -23.73
N ARG A 117 8.26 -2.35 -24.19
CA ARG A 117 9.41 -2.02 -23.38
C ARG A 117 9.73 -0.54 -23.42
N TRP A 118 10.18 -0.01 -22.33
CA TRP A 118 10.64 1.37 -22.16
C TRP A 118 12.05 1.43 -21.58
N THR A 119 12.63 2.63 -21.60
CA THR A 119 13.96 2.92 -21.03
C THR A 119 13.83 4.03 -19.98
N THR A 120 14.91 4.38 -19.32
CA THR A 120 14.99 5.45 -18.32
C THR A 120 14.67 6.83 -18.89
N ILE A 121 14.18 7.74 -18.03
CA ILE A 121 14.10 9.18 -18.32
C ILE A 121 15.49 9.79 -18.36
N THR A 122 16.34 9.36 -17.45
CA THR A 122 17.78 9.71 -17.45
C THR A 122 18.46 9.08 -18.65
N ASP A 123 19.44 9.80 -19.22
CA ASP A 123 20.32 9.26 -20.25
C ASP A 123 20.93 7.92 -19.79
N PRO A 124 20.73 6.82 -20.54
CA PRO A 124 21.25 5.49 -20.22
C PRO A 124 22.74 5.45 -19.85
N GLU A 125 23.57 6.31 -20.44
CA GLU A 125 25.00 6.38 -20.13
C GLU A 125 25.29 6.84 -18.69
N LYS A 126 24.34 7.53 -18.05
CA LYS A 126 24.45 8.01 -16.66
C LYS A 126 23.92 7.01 -15.62
N VAL A 127 23.15 6.02 -16.05
CA VAL A 127 22.52 5.00 -15.21
C VAL A 127 22.64 3.62 -15.86
N PRO A 128 23.86 3.21 -16.27
CA PRO A 128 24.06 1.98 -17.05
C PRO A 128 23.60 0.73 -16.31
N GLY A 129 23.62 0.73 -14.96
CA GLY A 129 23.12 -0.39 -14.16
C GLY A 129 21.62 -0.61 -14.25
N LEU A 130 20.83 0.39 -14.66
CA LEU A 130 19.38 0.27 -14.89
C LEU A 130 19.03 -0.27 -16.29
N ILE A 131 20.02 -0.45 -17.15
CA ILE A 131 19.82 -0.78 -18.57
C ILE A 131 20.29 -2.19 -18.87
N ASP A 132 19.39 -2.98 -19.48
CA ASP A 132 19.67 -4.32 -19.93
C ASP A 132 20.43 -4.33 -21.29
N PRO A 133 20.89 -5.52 -21.77
CA PRO A 133 21.57 -5.62 -23.06
C PRO A 133 20.77 -5.20 -24.28
N GLU A 134 19.44 -5.04 -24.16
CA GLU A 134 18.55 -4.57 -25.24
C GLU A 134 18.38 -3.03 -25.22
N GLY A 135 19.04 -2.33 -24.28
CA GLY A 135 18.92 -0.87 -24.11
C GLY A 135 17.61 -0.43 -23.44
N LYS A 136 16.99 -1.31 -22.65
CA LYS A 136 15.76 -1.08 -21.92
C LYS A 136 16.00 -1.23 -20.41
N MET A 137 15.06 -0.82 -19.58
CA MET A 137 15.09 -1.20 -18.16
C MET A 137 15.01 -2.72 -18.03
N TRP A 138 15.57 -3.28 -16.97
CA TRP A 138 15.51 -4.71 -16.68
C TRP A 138 14.07 -5.22 -16.58
N HIS A 139 13.87 -6.52 -16.84
CA HIS A 139 12.55 -7.13 -16.73
C HIS A 139 12.10 -7.32 -15.28
N GLU A 140 13.02 -7.70 -14.41
CA GLU A 140 12.72 -8.17 -13.07
C GLU A 140 13.44 -7.37 -11.99
N VAL A 141 12.82 -7.25 -10.82
CA VAL A 141 13.40 -6.56 -9.66
C VAL A 141 14.76 -7.11 -9.25
N PRO A 142 14.98 -8.46 -9.18
CA PRO A 142 16.31 -9.00 -8.86
C PRO A 142 17.41 -8.54 -9.80
N ASP A 143 17.11 -8.38 -11.09
CA ASP A 143 18.13 -7.91 -12.05
C ASP A 143 18.50 -6.44 -11.78
N VAL A 144 17.51 -5.60 -11.47
CA VAL A 144 17.78 -4.20 -11.05
C VAL A 144 18.68 -4.17 -9.82
N VAL A 145 18.34 -4.96 -8.79
CA VAL A 145 19.11 -5.02 -7.54
C VAL A 145 20.54 -5.54 -7.77
N MET A 146 20.73 -6.45 -8.72
CA MET A 146 22.03 -7.03 -9.05
C MET A 146 22.94 -6.04 -9.80
N HIS A 147 22.41 -5.18 -10.65
CA HIS A 147 23.18 -4.38 -11.59
C HIS A 147 23.21 -2.89 -11.25
N ALA A 148 22.14 -2.32 -10.71
CA ALA A 148 22.08 -0.88 -10.47
C ALA A 148 22.53 -0.49 -9.06
N SER A 149 23.34 0.56 -8.98
CA SER A 149 23.69 1.19 -7.72
C SER A 149 22.54 2.05 -7.18
N ALA A 150 22.48 2.23 -5.84
CA ALA A 150 21.53 3.15 -5.21
C ALA A 150 21.64 4.59 -5.76
N LYS A 151 22.82 5.00 -6.24
CA LYS A 151 23.02 6.32 -6.84
C LYS A 151 22.38 6.45 -8.22
N GLU A 152 22.40 5.40 -9.03
CA GLU A 152 21.71 5.35 -10.32
C GLU A 152 20.20 5.34 -10.11
N VAL A 153 19.71 4.56 -9.14
CA VAL A 153 18.30 4.57 -8.73
C VAL A 153 17.87 5.97 -8.29
N GLU A 154 18.61 6.62 -7.40
CA GLU A 154 18.34 8.01 -6.98
C GLU A 154 18.26 8.96 -8.18
N THR A 155 19.20 8.85 -9.10
CA THR A 155 19.26 9.71 -10.28
C THR A 155 18.02 9.56 -11.15
N GLU A 156 17.61 8.33 -11.41
CA GLU A 156 16.45 8.05 -12.25
C GLU A 156 15.13 8.44 -11.59
N ILE A 157 14.91 8.11 -10.31
CA ILE A 157 13.64 8.46 -9.64
C ILE A 157 13.49 9.98 -9.49
N HIS A 158 14.59 10.72 -9.31
CA HIS A 158 14.55 12.17 -9.35
C HIS A 158 14.18 12.68 -10.73
N ALA A 159 14.72 12.10 -11.81
CA ALA A 159 14.40 12.49 -13.18
C ALA A 159 12.92 12.25 -13.52
N GLN A 160 12.31 11.17 -13.01
CA GLN A 160 10.88 10.88 -13.19
C GLN A 160 10.01 11.93 -12.49
N ILE A 161 10.30 12.25 -11.23
CA ILE A 161 9.58 13.29 -10.47
C ILE A 161 9.76 14.66 -11.14
N ASP A 162 10.99 15.01 -11.49
CA ASP A 162 11.31 16.30 -12.12
C ASP A 162 10.67 16.45 -13.50
N LYS A 163 10.53 15.36 -14.26
CA LYS A 163 9.79 15.36 -15.54
C LYS A 163 8.34 15.78 -15.33
N MET A 164 7.62 15.17 -14.39
CA MET A 164 6.24 15.54 -14.09
C MET A 164 6.13 17.00 -13.62
N ILE A 165 7.03 17.44 -12.74
CA ILE A 165 7.06 18.83 -12.26
C ILE A 165 7.33 19.82 -13.42
N LYS A 166 8.28 19.53 -14.32
CA LYS A 166 8.57 20.34 -15.50
C LYS A 166 7.40 20.43 -16.47
N MET A 167 6.57 19.40 -16.54
CA MET A 167 5.31 19.42 -17.30
C MET A 167 4.22 20.27 -16.63
N GLY A 168 4.46 20.79 -15.43
CA GLY A 168 3.55 21.67 -14.70
C GLY A 168 2.60 20.98 -13.76
N LEU A 169 2.84 19.70 -13.43
CA LEU A 169 2.07 18.95 -12.42
C LEU A 169 3.00 18.56 -11.27
N ARG A 170 2.69 19.04 -10.05
CA ARG A 170 3.35 18.56 -8.84
C ARG A 170 2.68 17.26 -8.40
N PRO A 171 3.42 16.13 -8.28
CA PRO A 171 2.81 14.89 -7.81
C PRO A 171 2.30 15.02 -6.37
N SER A 172 1.15 14.41 -6.10
CA SER A 172 0.55 14.36 -4.76
C SER A 172 1.26 13.36 -3.83
N HIS A 173 1.84 12.31 -4.41
CA HIS A 173 2.58 11.24 -3.72
C HIS A 173 3.55 10.55 -4.68
N ILE A 174 4.36 9.65 -4.14
CA ILE A 174 5.22 8.73 -4.88
C ILE A 174 5.05 7.31 -4.33
N ASP A 175 5.12 6.34 -5.22
CA ASP A 175 5.10 4.91 -4.89
C ASP A 175 6.08 4.14 -5.80
N THR A 176 6.05 2.82 -5.85
CA THR A 176 7.07 2.05 -6.54
C THR A 176 6.49 0.92 -7.38
N HIS A 177 6.73 0.97 -8.70
CA HIS A 177 6.38 -0.10 -9.63
C HIS A 177 7.07 -1.42 -9.27
N MET A 178 6.31 -2.53 -9.27
CA MET A 178 6.77 -3.88 -8.89
C MET A 178 7.49 -3.95 -7.51
N GLY A 179 7.31 -2.96 -6.64
CA GLY A 179 8.01 -2.90 -5.36
C GLY A 179 9.53 -2.76 -5.47
N THR A 180 10.07 -2.31 -6.61
CA THR A 180 11.50 -2.28 -6.89
C THR A 180 12.30 -1.50 -5.86
N LEU A 181 11.73 -0.40 -5.34
CA LEU A 181 12.39 0.41 -4.30
C LEU A 181 12.42 -0.25 -2.91
N TYR A 182 11.70 -1.35 -2.74
CA TYR A 182 11.81 -2.23 -1.58
C TYR A 182 12.70 -3.46 -1.84
N GLY A 183 13.32 -3.57 -3.02
CA GLY A 183 14.18 -4.68 -3.41
C GLY A 183 15.51 -4.74 -2.66
N SER A 184 16.00 -3.60 -2.13
CA SER A 184 17.14 -3.56 -1.21
C SER A 184 16.96 -2.48 -0.14
N PRO A 185 17.64 -2.59 1.02
CA PRO A 185 17.62 -1.55 2.05
C PRO A 185 18.14 -0.19 1.55
N GLU A 186 19.14 -0.20 0.68
CA GLU A 186 19.72 1.00 0.09
C GLU A 186 18.73 1.71 -0.83
N TYR A 187 17.96 0.96 -1.63
CA TYR A 187 16.91 1.53 -2.48
C TYR A 187 15.76 2.09 -1.66
N ALA A 188 15.32 1.38 -0.62
CA ALA A 188 14.28 1.86 0.28
C ALA A 188 14.71 3.17 0.98
N LYS A 189 15.97 3.26 1.41
CA LYS A 189 16.52 4.50 1.97
C LYS A 189 16.44 5.65 0.96
N VAL A 190 16.92 5.44 -0.27
CA VAL A 190 16.85 6.44 -1.36
C VAL A 190 15.40 6.88 -1.61
N PHE A 191 14.46 5.94 -1.62
CA PHE A 191 13.04 6.22 -1.81
C PHE A 191 12.47 7.16 -0.75
N PHE A 192 12.68 6.84 0.52
CA PHE A 192 12.18 7.65 1.62
C PHE A 192 12.90 9.00 1.74
N GLU A 193 14.22 9.04 1.51
CA GLU A 193 14.97 10.30 1.46
C GLU A 193 14.49 11.20 0.31
N THR A 194 14.13 10.60 -0.83
CA THR A 194 13.52 11.33 -1.96
C THR A 194 12.16 11.91 -1.58
N ALA A 195 11.30 11.15 -0.91
CA ALA A 195 10.02 11.65 -0.41
C ALA A 195 10.20 12.87 0.50
N VAL A 196 11.15 12.80 1.44
CA VAL A 196 11.48 13.91 2.35
C VAL A 196 12.04 15.12 1.59
N LYS A 197 12.98 14.90 0.65
CA LYS A 197 13.59 15.95 -0.16
C LYS A 197 12.57 16.74 -0.97
N TYR A 198 11.65 16.04 -1.63
CA TYR A 198 10.60 16.67 -2.43
C TYR A 198 9.40 17.13 -1.60
N LYS A 199 9.32 16.75 -0.32
CA LYS A 199 8.16 16.97 0.56
C LYS A 199 6.87 16.40 -0.07
N ILE A 200 6.96 15.18 -0.58
CA ILE A 200 5.88 14.43 -1.21
C ILE A 200 5.75 13.12 -0.44
N PRO A 201 4.56 12.72 0.06
CA PRO A 201 4.41 11.48 0.79
C PRO A 201 4.72 10.27 -0.09
N ALA A 202 5.22 9.22 0.54
CA ALA A 202 5.44 7.92 -0.09
C ALA A 202 4.51 6.88 0.55
N ASN A 203 4.29 5.75 -0.11
CA ASN A 203 3.56 4.62 0.45
C ASN A 203 4.38 3.90 1.55
N ALA A 204 4.86 4.66 2.52
CA ALA A 204 5.66 4.19 3.65
C ALA A 204 4.80 3.44 4.67
N ILE A 205 5.12 2.18 4.94
CA ILE A 205 4.42 1.34 5.91
C ILE A 205 5.06 1.51 7.28
N ASP A 206 4.26 1.59 8.34
CA ASP A 206 4.77 1.68 9.72
C ASP A 206 5.31 0.33 10.19
N LEU A 207 6.60 0.10 10.01
CA LEU A 207 7.30 -1.11 10.45
C LEU A 207 7.68 -1.11 11.93
N SER A 208 7.29 -0.11 12.73
CA SER A 208 7.48 -0.10 14.18
C SER A 208 6.60 -1.15 14.90
N ASP A 209 5.58 -1.67 14.22
CA ASP A 209 4.82 -2.84 14.66
C ASP A 209 5.57 -4.13 14.25
N LYS A 210 5.96 -4.92 15.27
CA LYS A 210 6.71 -6.15 15.03
C LYS A 210 5.95 -7.14 14.14
N ASP A 211 4.63 -7.27 14.32
CA ASP A 211 3.82 -8.21 13.52
C ASP A 211 3.77 -7.78 12.06
N VAL A 212 3.70 -6.47 11.80
CA VAL A 212 3.77 -5.89 10.45
C VAL A 212 5.16 -6.13 9.83
N ALA A 213 6.23 -5.82 10.57
CA ALA A 213 7.59 -6.04 10.09
C ALA A 213 7.87 -7.53 9.79
N ASP A 214 7.44 -8.42 10.67
CA ASP A 214 7.60 -9.86 10.51
C ASP A 214 6.78 -10.41 9.33
N TYR A 215 5.58 -9.89 9.09
CA TYR A 215 4.77 -10.24 7.93
C TYR A 215 5.50 -9.92 6.61
N TYR A 216 6.06 -8.71 6.47
CA TYR A 216 6.77 -8.33 5.24
C TYR A 216 8.11 -9.06 5.10
N ARG A 217 8.82 -9.34 6.20
CA ARG A 217 10.02 -10.22 6.15
C ARG A 217 9.67 -11.62 5.65
N ALA A 218 8.58 -12.20 6.14
CA ALA A 218 8.10 -13.51 5.69
C ALA A 218 7.64 -13.49 4.22
N ALA A 219 7.17 -12.35 3.72
CA ALA A 219 6.86 -12.14 2.31
C ALA A 219 8.11 -11.93 1.42
N GLY A 220 9.32 -11.94 1.99
CA GLY A 220 10.59 -11.85 1.25
C GLY A 220 11.18 -10.45 1.12
N TYR A 221 10.59 -9.44 1.75
CA TYR A 221 11.16 -8.09 1.74
C TYR A 221 12.38 -7.99 2.66
N PRO A 222 13.49 -7.36 2.23
CA PRO A 222 14.75 -7.29 2.97
C PRO A 222 14.71 -6.22 4.09
N ILE A 223 13.75 -6.33 4.99
CA ILE A 223 13.56 -5.39 6.10
C ILE A 223 14.61 -5.65 7.18
N ASN A 224 15.47 -4.68 7.43
CA ASN A 224 16.47 -4.68 8.48
C ASN A 224 16.15 -3.66 9.60
N ASP A 225 16.89 -3.72 10.69
CA ASP A 225 16.66 -2.85 11.85
C ASP A 225 16.99 -1.37 11.56
N GLU A 226 17.90 -1.09 10.63
CA GLU A 226 18.22 0.27 10.20
C GLU A 226 17.03 0.93 9.49
N MET A 227 16.37 0.18 8.60
CA MET A 227 15.15 0.64 7.92
C MET A 227 14.01 0.90 8.93
N ILE A 228 13.80 -0.01 9.89
CA ILE A 228 12.79 0.18 10.94
C ILE A 228 13.08 1.45 11.72
N LYS A 229 14.33 1.63 12.19
CA LYS A 229 14.74 2.81 12.93
C LYS A 229 14.60 4.10 12.12
N PHE A 230 14.91 4.06 10.82
CA PHE A 230 14.69 5.21 9.94
C PHE A 230 13.20 5.57 9.87
N LEU A 231 12.32 4.58 9.68
CA LEU A 231 10.87 4.79 9.62
C LEU A 231 10.24 5.23 10.94
N GLU A 232 10.85 4.94 12.09
CA GLU A 232 10.40 5.50 13.39
C GLU A 232 10.44 7.02 13.39
N THR A 233 11.46 7.60 12.78
CA THR A 233 11.70 9.06 12.74
C THR A 233 11.29 9.69 11.40
N TYR A 234 10.68 8.93 10.51
CA TYR A 234 10.24 9.41 9.20
C TYR A 234 9.22 10.55 9.33
N PRO A 235 9.51 11.74 8.75
CA PRO A 235 8.79 12.97 9.04
C PRO A 235 7.51 13.17 8.21
N LEU A 236 7.11 12.20 7.40
CA LEU A 236 5.91 12.26 6.56
C LEU A 236 4.90 11.20 6.98
N PRO A 237 3.64 11.24 6.52
CA PRO A 237 2.64 10.25 6.86
C PRO A 237 3.07 8.82 6.54
N LYS A 238 2.63 7.88 7.38
CA LYS A 238 2.82 6.44 7.20
C LYS A 238 1.47 5.75 7.11
N LEU A 239 1.45 4.63 6.39
CA LEU A 239 0.33 3.70 6.31
C LEU A 239 0.39 2.74 7.51
N ASP A 240 -0.77 2.29 7.99
CA ASP A 240 -0.87 1.17 8.93
C ASP A 240 -0.71 -0.17 8.22
N ASN A 241 -1.16 -0.26 6.96
CA ASN A 241 -1.05 -1.46 6.15
C ASN A 241 -1.07 -1.15 4.65
N PHE A 242 -0.59 -2.11 3.85
CA PHE A 242 -0.56 -2.06 2.39
C PHE A 242 -0.87 -3.44 1.82
N THR A 243 -1.65 -3.50 0.73
CA THR A 243 -1.97 -4.75 0.04
C THR A 243 -2.43 -4.48 -1.40
N SER A 244 -2.57 -5.54 -2.19
CA SER A 244 -3.11 -5.48 -3.54
C SER A 244 -4.53 -6.05 -3.61
N ALA A 245 -5.33 -5.57 -4.55
CA ALA A 245 -6.60 -6.21 -4.86
C ALA A 245 -6.34 -7.65 -5.35
N PRO A 246 -7.03 -8.66 -4.77
CA PRO A 246 -6.75 -10.05 -5.10
C PRO A 246 -7.27 -10.41 -6.49
N ASP A 247 -6.61 -11.38 -7.14
CA ASP A 247 -7.07 -11.95 -8.38
C ASP A 247 -8.32 -12.82 -8.20
N GLY A 248 -9.04 -13.04 -9.32
CA GLY A 248 -10.21 -13.89 -9.39
C GLY A 248 -10.21 -14.80 -10.61
N LYS A 249 -10.99 -15.88 -10.55
CA LYS A 249 -11.25 -16.77 -11.69
C LYS A 249 -12.40 -16.25 -12.58
N SER A 250 -13.19 -15.33 -12.06
CA SER A 250 -14.26 -14.58 -12.72
C SER A 250 -14.40 -13.22 -12.04
N TYR A 251 -15.17 -12.29 -12.63
CA TYR A 251 -15.46 -11.00 -12.00
C TYR A 251 -16.11 -11.16 -10.62
N GLU A 252 -17.12 -12.02 -10.51
CA GLU A 252 -17.81 -12.28 -9.24
C GLU A 252 -16.86 -12.85 -8.18
N ASN A 253 -15.99 -13.80 -8.58
CA ASN A 253 -15.01 -14.35 -7.65
C ASN A 253 -13.95 -13.30 -7.22
N LYS A 254 -13.52 -12.41 -8.12
CA LYS A 254 -12.62 -11.30 -7.78
C LYS A 254 -13.28 -10.35 -6.76
N LYS A 255 -14.55 -10.00 -7.00
CA LYS A 255 -15.35 -9.17 -6.08
C LYS A 255 -15.51 -9.83 -4.71
N GLU A 256 -15.83 -11.12 -4.64
CA GLU A 256 -15.89 -11.86 -3.38
C GLU A 256 -14.55 -11.88 -2.64
N ASN A 257 -13.46 -12.12 -3.36
CA ASN A 257 -12.11 -12.12 -2.80
C ASN A 257 -11.75 -10.75 -2.24
N PHE A 258 -12.10 -9.67 -2.94
CA PHE A 258 -11.89 -8.31 -2.47
C PHE A 258 -12.69 -8.00 -1.20
N ILE A 259 -13.97 -8.38 -1.14
CA ILE A 259 -14.81 -8.22 0.06
C ILE A 259 -14.19 -8.96 1.25
N LYS A 260 -13.73 -10.21 1.07
CA LYS A 260 -13.06 -11.00 2.11
C LYS A 260 -11.76 -10.34 2.56
N LEU A 261 -10.97 -9.80 1.63
CA LEU A 261 -9.78 -9.04 1.96
C LEU A 261 -10.12 -7.87 2.90
N VAL A 262 -11.06 -7.01 2.49
CA VAL A 262 -11.41 -5.82 3.26
C VAL A 262 -12.02 -6.19 4.63
N GLN A 263 -12.80 -7.26 4.71
CA GLN A 263 -13.31 -7.77 5.98
C GLN A 263 -12.19 -8.20 6.94
N SER A 264 -11.13 -8.79 6.42
CA SER A 264 -9.96 -9.25 7.19
C SER A 264 -9.03 -8.14 7.68
N LEU A 265 -9.09 -6.95 7.07
CA LEU A 265 -8.24 -5.83 7.48
C LEU A 265 -8.52 -5.39 8.91
N LYS A 266 -7.46 -5.03 9.63
CA LYS A 266 -7.57 -4.36 10.92
C LYS A 266 -7.98 -2.89 10.73
N PRO A 267 -8.55 -2.22 11.75
CA PRO A 267 -8.70 -0.76 11.74
C PRO A 267 -7.36 -0.06 11.47
N GLY A 268 -7.42 1.10 10.80
CA GLY A 268 -6.23 1.86 10.42
C GLY A 268 -6.31 2.32 8.96
N LEU A 269 -5.24 2.95 8.50
CA LEU A 269 -5.07 3.44 7.13
C LEU A 269 -4.42 2.34 6.27
N THR A 270 -5.19 1.76 5.36
CA THR A 270 -4.71 0.73 4.43
C THR A 270 -4.74 1.25 3.00
N GLU A 271 -3.60 1.19 2.31
CA GLU A 271 -3.57 1.37 0.86
C GLU A 271 -3.83 0.03 0.16
N ILE A 272 -4.75 0.02 -0.81
CA ILE A 272 -5.05 -1.12 -1.65
C ILE A 272 -4.79 -0.72 -3.10
N ILE A 273 -3.72 -1.28 -3.68
CA ILE A 273 -3.34 -1.03 -5.07
C ILE A 273 -4.06 -1.97 -6.04
N PHE A 274 -4.28 -1.51 -7.25
CA PHE A 274 -4.82 -2.28 -8.37
C PHE A 274 -4.51 -1.59 -9.70
N HIS A 275 -4.67 -2.30 -10.83
CA HIS A 275 -4.14 -1.92 -12.12
C HIS A 275 -5.24 -1.83 -13.20
N PRO A 276 -6.17 -0.87 -13.11
CA PRO A 276 -7.34 -0.87 -13.98
C PRO A 276 -6.96 -0.55 -15.42
N SER A 277 -7.52 -1.28 -16.38
CA SER A 277 -7.37 -1.00 -17.81
C SER A 277 -8.61 -1.46 -18.58
N ILE A 278 -9.01 -0.76 -19.64
CA ILE A 278 -10.07 -1.25 -20.51
C ILE A 278 -9.57 -2.41 -21.36
N LEU A 279 -10.43 -3.41 -21.60
CA LEU A 279 -10.04 -4.61 -22.31
C LEU A 279 -10.08 -4.39 -23.83
N THR A 280 -8.89 -4.44 -24.46
CA THR A 280 -8.71 -4.34 -25.90
C THR A 280 -7.75 -5.43 -26.40
N GLU A 281 -7.66 -5.64 -27.70
CA GLU A 281 -6.63 -6.52 -28.28
C GLU A 281 -5.22 -5.96 -28.06
N ASN A 282 -5.06 -4.63 -28.02
CA ASN A 282 -3.79 -4.00 -27.70
C ASN A 282 -3.35 -4.37 -26.28
N LEU A 283 -4.21 -4.20 -25.26
CA LEU A 283 -3.90 -4.58 -23.89
C LEU A 283 -3.53 -6.07 -23.77
N ARG A 284 -4.25 -6.97 -24.46
CA ARG A 284 -3.94 -8.40 -24.52
C ARG A 284 -2.55 -8.69 -25.12
N SER A 285 -2.10 -7.85 -26.05
CA SER A 285 -0.76 -7.97 -26.64
C SER A 285 0.36 -7.48 -25.72
N ILE A 286 0.04 -6.60 -24.77
CA ILE A 286 0.97 -6.04 -23.80
C ILE A 286 1.15 -7.01 -22.63
N THR A 287 0.04 -7.42 -21.98
CA THR A 287 0.10 -8.13 -20.71
C THR A 287 -0.81 -9.35 -20.65
N GLY A 288 -0.33 -10.41 -19.97
CA GLY A 288 -1.14 -11.59 -19.63
C GLY A 288 -2.23 -11.34 -18.59
N SER A 289 -2.14 -10.25 -17.82
CA SER A 289 -3.14 -9.88 -16.80
C SER A 289 -4.29 -9.03 -17.33
N ALA A 290 -4.43 -8.87 -18.66
CA ALA A 290 -5.42 -7.99 -19.28
C ALA A 290 -6.85 -8.19 -18.77
N GLN A 291 -7.25 -9.45 -18.51
CA GLN A 291 -8.59 -9.74 -17.98
C GLN A 291 -8.75 -9.32 -16.53
N GLN A 292 -7.74 -9.50 -15.67
CA GLN A 292 -7.77 -9.04 -14.28
C GLN A 292 -7.89 -7.52 -14.24
N ARG A 293 -7.10 -6.82 -15.04
CA ARG A 293 -7.12 -5.35 -15.17
C ARG A 293 -8.48 -4.82 -15.64
N ALA A 294 -9.13 -5.54 -16.56
CA ALA A 294 -10.47 -5.18 -17.03
C ALA A 294 -11.54 -5.34 -15.93
N TRP A 295 -11.44 -6.37 -15.12
CA TRP A 295 -12.32 -6.52 -13.95
C TRP A 295 -12.06 -5.43 -12.91
N GLU A 296 -10.82 -5.06 -12.68
CA GLU A 296 -10.46 -3.94 -11.81
C GLU A 296 -10.99 -2.60 -12.32
N ALA A 297 -11.07 -2.39 -13.64
CA ALA A 297 -11.60 -1.16 -14.23
C ALA A 297 -13.11 -0.95 -14.02
N GLN A 298 -13.84 -1.95 -13.50
CA GLN A 298 -15.26 -1.85 -13.21
C GLN A 298 -15.60 -2.06 -11.72
N MET A 299 -14.72 -2.71 -10.95
CA MET A 299 -15.00 -3.22 -9.61
C MET A 299 -15.42 -2.11 -8.63
N PHE A 300 -14.74 -0.98 -8.62
CA PHE A 300 -15.05 0.11 -7.69
C PHE A 300 -16.20 1.02 -8.14
N SER A 301 -16.67 0.86 -9.38
CA SER A 301 -17.93 1.44 -9.86
C SER A 301 -19.14 0.53 -9.56
N ASP A 302 -18.91 -0.73 -9.17
CA ASP A 302 -19.96 -1.72 -8.87
C ASP A 302 -20.80 -1.26 -7.68
N PRO A 303 -22.15 -1.18 -7.83
CA PRO A 303 -23.04 -0.78 -6.73
C PRO A 303 -22.94 -1.66 -5.49
N GLU A 304 -22.64 -2.96 -5.63
CA GLU A 304 -22.50 -3.88 -4.50
C GLU A 304 -21.24 -3.55 -3.67
N ILE A 305 -20.13 -3.21 -4.31
CA ILE A 305 -18.91 -2.76 -3.62
C ILE A 305 -19.15 -1.44 -2.89
N LYS A 306 -19.83 -0.49 -3.55
CA LYS A 306 -20.16 0.79 -2.93
C LYS A 306 -21.10 0.61 -1.73
N GLN A 307 -22.07 -0.28 -1.84
CA GLN A 307 -22.99 -0.59 -0.75
C GLN A 307 -22.25 -1.31 0.38
N PHE A 308 -21.37 -2.26 0.06
CA PHE A 308 -20.52 -2.93 1.04
C PHE A 308 -19.67 -1.95 1.86
N PHE A 309 -19.08 -0.93 1.25
CA PHE A 309 -18.33 0.11 1.98
C PHE A 309 -19.24 0.87 2.96
N LYS A 310 -20.43 1.24 2.54
CA LYS A 310 -21.41 1.95 3.39
C LYS A 310 -21.88 1.09 4.57
N ASP A 311 -22.25 -0.17 4.29
CA ASP A 311 -22.80 -1.09 5.30
C ASP A 311 -21.76 -1.47 6.37
N ASN A 312 -20.46 -1.38 6.03
CA ASN A 312 -19.35 -1.69 6.94
C ASN A 312 -18.64 -0.42 7.47
N ASP A 313 -19.23 0.76 7.26
CA ASP A 313 -18.70 2.04 7.76
C ASP A 313 -17.23 2.28 7.38
N ILE A 314 -16.88 1.93 6.13
CA ILE A 314 -15.55 2.09 5.56
C ILE A 314 -15.42 3.50 4.98
N GLU A 315 -14.38 4.22 5.37
CA GLU A 315 -14.06 5.54 4.85
C GLU A 315 -13.02 5.45 3.74
N ILE A 316 -13.26 6.12 2.62
CA ILE A 316 -12.32 6.19 1.49
C ILE A 316 -11.57 7.52 1.55
N THR A 317 -10.26 7.49 1.33
CA THR A 317 -9.38 8.66 1.34
C THR A 317 -8.43 8.68 0.15
N ASN A 318 -7.59 9.73 0.06
CA ASN A 318 -6.52 9.87 -0.92
C ASN A 318 -5.30 10.57 -0.29
N TRP A 319 -4.17 10.60 -1.00
CA TRP A 319 -2.93 11.20 -0.49
C TRP A 319 -3.04 12.71 -0.25
N THR A 320 -3.81 13.43 -1.06
CA THR A 320 -4.07 14.87 -0.88
C THR A 320 -4.76 15.14 0.46
N GLU A 321 -5.81 14.38 0.80
CA GLU A 321 -6.50 14.51 2.09
C GLU A 321 -5.61 14.07 3.27
N ILE A 322 -4.84 13.00 3.10
CA ILE A 322 -3.86 12.53 4.09
C ILE A 322 -2.86 13.66 4.40
N MET A 323 -2.27 14.28 3.38
CA MET A 323 -1.31 15.39 3.56
C MET A 323 -1.96 16.64 4.15
N LYS A 324 -3.18 16.96 3.78
CA LYS A 324 -3.94 18.06 4.37
C LYS A 324 -4.14 17.85 5.87
N ARG A 325 -4.57 16.65 6.30
CA ARG A 325 -4.74 16.28 7.71
C ARG A 325 -3.41 16.31 8.47
N PHE A 326 -2.35 15.78 7.86
CA PHE A 326 -1.01 15.80 8.42
C PHE A 326 -0.51 17.22 8.68
N ASN A 327 -0.62 18.10 7.68
CA ASN A 327 -0.18 19.50 7.79
C ASN A 327 -1.03 20.32 8.78
N ALA A 328 -2.27 19.95 9.03
CA ALA A 328 -3.12 20.63 10.01
C ALA A 328 -2.76 20.30 11.48
N LYS A 329 -1.96 19.24 11.70
CA LYS A 329 -1.55 18.78 13.04
C LYS A 329 -0.09 19.10 13.38
N ASN A 330 0.71 19.44 12.37
CA ASN A 330 2.13 19.81 12.49
C ASN A 330 2.33 21.27 12.08
#